data_6358a6b0cacf8d01e571f11bdbf316a2
#
_entry.id   6358a6b0cacf8d01e571f11bdbf316a2
#
_cell.length_a   1.000
_cell.length_b   1.000
_cell.length_c   1.000
_cell.angle_alpha   90.00
_cell.angle_beta   90.00
_cell.angle_gamma   90.00
#
_symmetry.space_group_name_H-M   'P 1'
#
loop_
_entity.id
_entity.type
_entity.pdbx_description
1 polymer ?
#
loop_
_entity_poly.entity_id
_entity_poly.type
_entity_poly.pdbx_seq_one_letter_code
_entity_poly.pdbx_strand_id
1 'polypeptide(L)'
;GGGGGGCNAENANQTFSGAGGGAGGTVFATIYATDNDAGPGTYTVTIGSGGSGANGPGSGNNGGHSSFMTLTALGGQGGQWGGATNTAGGRGGSGSGGYKTEQGGDGSDGQAGQALLVGNGASSYWGGGGRAGQLSGNPGVCSGSGGGGAYDNSYSHTSGRGGHGANGVLVIREYM
;
A
#
# COMPACT_ATOMS: atom_id res chain seq x y z
N GLY A 1 -0.06 8.31 -4.27
CA GLY A 1 1.07 7.70 -3.55
C GLY A 1 1.18 6.20 -3.84
N GLY A 2 2.30 5.60 -3.53
CA GLY A 2 2.47 4.15 -3.61
C GLY A 2 1.73 3.43 -2.48
N GLY A 3 1.34 2.18 -2.70
CA GLY A 3 0.73 1.34 -1.66
C GLY A 3 1.76 0.76 -0.69
N GLY A 4 1.34 0.44 0.53
CA GLY A 4 2.18 -0.27 1.50
C GLY A 4 2.29 -1.77 1.21
N GLY A 5 3.37 -2.40 1.67
CA GLY A 5 3.57 -3.85 1.56
C GLY A 5 2.77 -4.63 2.61
N GLY A 6 2.47 -5.88 2.30
CA GLY A 6 1.84 -6.80 3.25
C GLY A 6 2.82 -7.32 4.31
N CYS A 7 2.28 -7.73 5.44
CA CYS A 7 3.03 -8.30 6.55
C CYS A 7 3.13 -9.83 6.44
N ASN A 8 4.10 -10.40 7.10
CA ASN A 8 4.19 -11.83 7.40
C ASN A 8 4.20 -12.02 8.92
N ALA A 9 3.28 -12.83 9.43
CA ALA A 9 3.11 -13.11 10.84
C ALA A 9 3.61 -14.52 11.23
N GLU A 10 4.59 -15.06 10.51
CA GLU A 10 5.13 -16.38 10.72
C GLU A 10 5.50 -16.62 12.19
N ASN A 11 5.03 -17.72 12.75
CA ASN A 11 5.33 -18.19 14.07
C ASN A 11 5.53 -19.70 14.04
N ALA A 12 6.65 -20.19 14.60
CA ALA A 12 6.91 -21.62 14.70
C ALA A 12 5.78 -22.31 15.51
N ASN A 13 5.26 -23.40 14.99
CA ASN A 13 4.22 -24.26 15.60
C ASN A 13 2.78 -23.72 15.62
N GLN A 14 2.46 -22.68 14.86
CA GLN A 14 1.09 -22.17 14.77
C GLN A 14 0.72 -21.79 13.33
N THR A 15 -0.55 -21.92 12.98
CA THR A 15 -1.10 -21.26 11.80
C THR A 15 -1.06 -19.75 12.00
N PHE A 16 -0.89 -18.99 10.93
CA PHE A 16 -0.85 -17.53 11.00
C PHE A 16 -1.47 -16.86 9.77
N SER A 17 -1.83 -15.61 9.94
CA SER A 17 -2.15 -14.72 8.82
C SER A 17 -1.57 -13.32 9.04
N GLY A 18 -0.81 -12.84 8.07
CA GLY A 18 -0.28 -11.49 8.05
C GLY A 18 -1.30 -10.49 7.55
N ALA A 19 -1.22 -9.26 8.02
CA ALA A 19 -2.07 -8.16 7.59
C ALA A 19 -1.70 -7.63 6.22
N GLY A 20 -2.67 -7.05 5.52
CA GLY A 20 -2.45 -6.36 4.25
C GLY A 20 -1.90 -4.94 4.43
N GLY A 21 -1.21 -4.43 3.41
CA GLY A 21 -0.78 -3.04 3.35
C GLY A 21 -1.92 -2.09 2.94
N GLY A 22 -1.87 -0.85 3.41
CA GLY A 22 -2.79 0.22 3.02
C GLY A 22 -2.50 0.74 1.61
N ALA A 23 -3.47 1.35 0.98
CA ALA A 23 -3.31 2.01 -0.31
C ALA A 23 -2.80 3.45 -0.18
N GLY A 24 -2.14 3.96 -1.21
CA GLY A 24 -1.74 5.37 -1.28
C GLY A 24 -2.92 6.31 -1.50
N GLY A 25 -2.80 7.54 -1.00
CA GLY A 25 -3.78 8.60 -1.21
C GLY A 25 -3.78 9.10 -2.66
N THR A 26 -4.84 9.81 -3.02
CA THR A 26 -5.03 10.43 -4.35
C THR A 26 -5.34 11.91 -4.21
N VAL A 27 -4.82 12.71 -5.13
CA VAL A 27 -5.06 14.16 -5.21
C VAL A 27 -5.53 14.52 -6.61
N PHE A 28 -6.55 15.37 -6.69
CA PHE A 28 -7.07 15.94 -7.93
C PHE A 28 -6.86 17.46 -7.90
N ALA A 29 -6.30 17.99 -8.97
CA ALA A 29 -6.11 19.41 -9.13
C ALA A 29 -6.35 19.84 -10.56
N THR A 30 -6.81 21.07 -10.73
CA THR A 30 -6.77 21.79 -12.01
C THR A 30 -5.74 22.91 -11.85
N ILE A 31 -4.79 22.98 -12.77
CA ILE A 31 -3.73 23.97 -12.77
C ILE A 31 -3.88 24.79 -14.04
N TYR A 32 -3.96 26.11 -13.89
CA TYR A 32 -4.10 27.03 -15.03
C TYR A 32 -2.73 27.54 -15.44
N ALA A 33 -2.44 27.57 -16.75
CA ALA A 33 -1.18 28.06 -17.28
C ALA A 33 -0.95 29.57 -17.03
N THR A 34 -2.02 30.28 -16.67
CA THR A 34 -1.98 31.73 -16.30
C THR A 34 -1.63 31.96 -14.84
N ASP A 35 -1.70 30.92 -14.00
CA ASP A 35 -1.33 31.03 -12.60
C ASP A 35 0.19 31.12 -12.51
N ASN A 36 0.70 31.92 -11.58
CA ASN A 36 2.14 32.09 -11.37
C ASN A 36 2.89 30.76 -11.11
N ASP A 37 2.14 29.68 -10.92
CA ASP A 37 2.66 28.36 -10.56
C ASP A 37 2.83 27.40 -11.76
N ALA A 38 2.27 27.72 -12.93
CA ALA A 38 2.27 26.82 -14.10
C ALA A 38 2.72 27.49 -15.42
N GLY A 39 3.59 28.49 -15.34
CA GLY A 39 4.23 29.07 -16.53
C GLY A 39 5.10 28.04 -17.28
N PRO A 40 5.55 28.40 -18.52
CA PRO A 40 6.47 27.53 -19.25
C PRO A 40 7.71 27.21 -18.41
N GLY A 41 7.98 25.92 -18.20
CA GLY A 41 9.11 25.52 -17.36
C GLY A 41 9.23 24.00 -17.24
N THR A 42 10.24 23.57 -16.49
CA THR A 42 10.45 22.17 -16.13
C THR A 42 9.97 21.94 -14.71
N TYR A 43 9.09 20.99 -14.52
CA TYR A 43 8.53 20.65 -13.22
C TYR A 43 8.99 19.26 -12.78
N THR A 44 9.41 19.18 -11.52
CA THR A 44 9.80 17.89 -10.94
C THR A 44 8.56 17.04 -10.65
N VAL A 45 8.58 15.82 -11.15
CA VAL A 45 7.60 14.78 -10.84
C VAL A 45 8.26 13.73 -9.99
N THR A 46 7.66 13.41 -8.85
CA THR A 46 8.07 12.24 -8.04
C THR A 46 6.94 11.22 -8.05
N ILE A 47 7.25 9.99 -8.41
CA ILE A 47 6.31 8.86 -8.30
C ILE A 47 6.75 7.98 -7.14
N GLY A 48 5.90 7.85 -6.14
CA GLY A 48 6.18 7.02 -4.98
C GLY A 48 6.25 5.54 -5.36
N SER A 49 7.29 4.86 -4.91
CA SER A 49 7.39 3.41 -5.05
C SER A 49 6.39 2.69 -4.14
N GLY A 50 5.96 1.51 -4.53
CA GLY A 50 5.26 0.61 -3.62
C GLY A 50 6.17 0.15 -2.48
N GLY A 51 5.61 0.00 -1.28
CA GLY A 51 6.32 -0.56 -0.13
C GLY A 51 6.63 -2.05 -0.36
N SER A 52 7.82 -2.50 0.02
CA SER A 52 8.14 -3.92 -0.05
C SER A 52 7.35 -4.71 1.01
N GLY A 53 6.88 -5.88 0.62
CA GLY A 53 6.31 -6.85 1.57
C GLY A 53 7.39 -7.39 2.50
N ALA A 54 7.00 -7.84 3.68
CA ALA A 54 7.90 -8.46 4.63
C ALA A 54 8.56 -9.71 4.04
N ASN A 55 9.84 -9.90 4.29
CA ASN A 55 10.58 -11.10 3.94
C ASN A 55 10.92 -11.85 5.23
N GLY A 56 10.16 -12.89 5.54
CA GLY A 56 10.16 -13.52 6.85
C GLY A 56 9.29 -12.76 7.86
N PRO A 57 9.27 -13.18 9.15
CA PRO A 57 8.45 -12.54 10.18
C PRO A 57 8.72 -11.05 10.28
N GLY A 58 7.70 -10.22 10.09
CA GLY A 58 7.87 -8.78 10.14
C GLY A 58 6.76 -7.97 9.48
N SER A 59 6.81 -6.66 9.68
CA SER A 59 5.93 -5.69 9.03
C SER A 59 6.35 -5.43 7.60
N GLY A 60 5.38 -5.13 6.74
CA GLY A 60 5.65 -4.56 5.43
C GLY A 60 6.15 -3.11 5.53
N ASN A 61 6.83 -2.65 4.49
CA ASN A 61 7.28 -1.26 4.42
C ASN A 61 6.19 -0.33 3.89
N ASN A 62 6.26 0.93 4.29
CA ASN A 62 5.37 1.96 3.76
C ASN A 62 5.65 2.22 2.27
N GLY A 63 4.63 2.60 1.53
CA GLY A 63 4.77 3.14 0.19
C GLY A 63 5.36 4.55 0.19
N GLY A 64 6.00 4.92 -0.91
CA GLY A 64 6.55 6.26 -1.12
C GLY A 64 5.46 7.29 -1.47
N HIS A 65 5.74 8.56 -1.19
CA HIS A 65 4.88 9.67 -1.60
C HIS A 65 5.08 10.00 -3.08
N SER A 66 3.98 10.39 -3.74
CA SER A 66 4.04 11.00 -5.07
C SER A 66 3.83 12.50 -4.94
N SER A 67 4.55 13.29 -5.70
CA SER A 67 4.40 14.76 -5.69
C SER A 67 4.55 15.37 -7.05
N PHE A 68 3.84 16.48 -7.26
CA PHE A 68 3.93 17.35 -8.42
C PHE A 68 3.60 18.77 -8.00
N MET A 69 4.51 19.70 -8.18
CA MET A 69 4.38 21.08 -7.68
C MET A 69 4.04 21.12 -6.17
N THR A 70 2.92 21.72 -5.79
CA THR A 70 2.43 21.81 -4.41
C THR A 70 1.57 20.60 -4.00
N LEU A 71 1.29 19.70 -4.93
CA LEU A 71 0.45 18.52 -4.71
C LEU A 71 1.26 17.39 -4.11
N THR A 72 0.73 16.76 -3.08
CA THR A 72 1.35 15.58 -2.48
C THR A 72 0.31 14.51 -2.20
N ALA A 73 0.58 13.29 -2.66
CA ALA A 73 -0.19 12.09 -2.33
C ALA A 73 0.69 11.15 -1.51
N LEU A 74 0.35 10.96 -0.25
CA LEU A 74 1.11 10.12 0.68
C LEU A 74 0.97 8.65 0.31
N GLY A 75 2.02 7.88 0.56
CA GLY A 75 1.98 6.42 0.44
C GLY A 75 1.15 5.77 1.55
N GLY A 76 0.63 4.58 1.29
CA GLY A 76 -0.02 3.74 2.30
C GLY A 76 1.00 3.14 3.26
N GLN A 77 0.58 2.85 4.49
CA GLN A 77 1.40 2.16 5.47
C GLN A 77 1.50 0.66 5.17
N GLY A 78 2.61 0.06 5.54
CA GLY A 78 2.76 -1.40 5.50
C GLY A 78 1.87 -2.07 6.55
N GLY A 79 1.45 -3.31 6.28
CA GLY A 79 0.80 -4.17 7.27
C GLY A 79 1.72 -4.39 8.46
N GLN A 80 1.20 -4.30 9.67
CA GLN A 80 1.97 -4.32 10.91
C GLN A 80 2.00 -5.71 11.53
N TRP A 81 3.18 -6.13 11.97
CA TRP A 81 3.38 -7.36 12.73
C TRP A 81 3.56 -7.04 14.21
N GLY A 82 2.72 -7.60 15.05
CA GLY A 82 2.75 -7.42 16.50
C GLY A 82 3.30 -8.61 17.28
N GLY A 83 4.16 -9.43 16.68
CA GLY A 83 4.67 -10.65 17.30
C GLY A 83 3.66 -11.82 17.19
N ALA A 84 3.59 -12.66 18.21
CA ALA A 84 2.69 -13.82 18.26
C ALA A 84 1.19 -13.47 18.45
N THR A 85 0.83 -12.19 18.33
CA THR A 85 -0.53 -11.68 18.50
C THR A 85 -1.12 -11.18 17.17
N ASN A 86 -2.22 -10.47 17.22
CA ASN A 86 -2.88 -9.94 16.04
C ASN A 86 -1.97 -9.04 15.21
N THR A 87 -2.15 -9.10 13.89
CA THR A 87 -1.51 -8.21 12.93
C THR A 87 -2.51 -7.16 12.46
N ALA A 88 -2.09 -5.89 12.40
CA ALA A 88 -2.95 -4.79 11.99
C ALA A 88 -2.72 -4.42 10.52
N GLY A 89 -3.80 -4.19 9.79
CA GLY A 89 -3.75 -3.66 8.43
C GLY A 89 -3.05 -2.31 8.37
N GLY A 90 -2.31 -2.08 7.30
CA GLY A 90 -1.69 -0.78 7.05
C GLY A 90 -2.74 0.29 6.75
N ARG A 91 -2.57 1.49 7.28
CA ARG A 91 -3.48 2.62 7.01
C ARG A 91 -3.27 3.17 5.61
N GLY A 92 -4.37 3.64 5.02
CA GLY A 92 -4.33 4.36 3.76
C GLY A 92 -3.63 5.71 3.88
N GLY A 93 -2.91 6.09 2.81
CA GLY A 93 -2.31 7.42 2.68
C GLY A 93 -3.35 8.49 2.38
N SER A 94 -3.06 9.72 2.74
CA SER A 94 -3.88 10.89 2.42
C SER A 94 -3.24 11.73 1.30
N GLY A 95 -3.91 12.80 0.88
CA GLY A 95 -3.39 13.75 -0.08
C GLY A 95 -3.55 15.19 0.37
N SER A 96 -2.81 16.10 -0.25
CA SER A 96 -2.86 17.55 0.01
C SER A 96 -2.56 18.39 -1.22
N GLY A 97 -2.98 19.65 -1.20
CA GLY A 97 -2.68 20.64 -2.24
C GLY A 97 -3.70 20.73 -3.38
N GLY A 98 -4.59 19.76 -3.55
CA GLY A 98 -5.60 19.77 -4.60
C GLY A 98 -6.97 20.27 -4.16
N TYR A 99 -7.88 20.46 -5.12
CA TYR A 99 -9.28 20.79 -4.82
C TYR A 99 -10.06 19.58 -4.27
N LYS A 100 -9.60 18.38 -4.52
CA LYS A 100 -10.15 17.14 -3.98
C LYS A 100 -9.03 16.19 -3.61
N THR A 101 -9.17 15.55 -2.47
CA THR A 101 -8.26 14.49 -2.01
C THR A 101 -9.08 13.27 -1.63
N GLU A 102 -8.55 12.09 -1.90
CA GLU A 102 -9.14 10.84 -1.45
C GLU A 102 -8.10 10.07 -0.65
N GLN A 103 -8.49 9.58 0.51
CA GLN A 103 -7.67 8.68 1.29
C GLN A 103 -7.66 7.30 0.64
N GLY A 104 -6.51 6.66 0.60
CA GLY A 104 -6.42 5.25 0.24
C GLY A 104 -7.16 4.37 1.25
N GLY A 105 -7.59 3.20 0.84
CA GLY A 105 -8.20 2.22 1.76
C GLY A 105 -7.18 1.70 2.77
N ASP A 106 -7.67 1.23 3.91
CA ASP A 106 -6.86 0.50 4.89
C ASP A 106 -6.76 -0.98 4.48
N GLY A 107 -5.60 -1.59 4.71
CA GLY A 107 -5.43 -3.02 4.56
C GLY A 107 -6.21 -3.78 5.63
N SER A 108 -6.61 -5.02 5.34
CA SER A 108 -7.30 -5.82 6.34
C SER A 108 -6.32 -6.43 7.35
N ASP A 109 -6.81 -6.59 8.57
CA ASP A 109 -6.07 -7.25 9.64
C ASP A 109 -5.80 -8.72 9.30
N GLY A 110 -4.79 -9.26 9.94
CA GLY A 110 -4.53 -10.69 10.01
C GLY A 110 -4.61 -11.17 11.46
N GLN A 111 -4.43 -12.47 11.68
CA GLN A 111 -4.49 -13.05 13.01
C GLN A 111 -3.44 -14.14 13.19
N ALA A 112 -2.65 -14.03 14.25
CA ALA A 112 -1.75 -15.11 14.69
C ALA A 112 -2.55 -16.27 15.32
N GLY A 113 -2.08 -17.49 15.13
CA GLY A 113 -2.71 -18.69 15.68
C GLY A 113 -3.95 -19.19 14.93
N GLN A 114 -4.39 -18.45 13.90
CA GLN A 114 -5.54 -18.81 13.05
C GLN A 114 -5.31 -18.31 11.62
N ALA A 115 -5.53 -19.17 10.63
CA ALA A 115 -5.45 -18.79 9.23
C ALA A 115 -6.81 -18.32 8.63
N LEU A 116 -7.77 -17.98 9.48
CA LEU A 116 -9.14 -17.67 9.06
C LEU A 116 -9.36 -16.23 8.61
N LEU A 117 -8.55 -15.30 9.14
CA LEU A 117 -8.56 -13.89 8.72
C LEU A 117 -7.38 -13.65 7.80
N VAL A 118 -7.66 -13.42 6.55
CA VAL A 118 -6.62 -13.19 5.54
C VAL A 118 -6.43 -11.69 5.30
N GLY A 119 -5.21 -11.19 5.50
CA GLY A 119 -4.85 -9.79 5.33
C GLY A 119 -4.76 -9.37 3.86
N ASN A 120 -5.87 -9.01 3.24
CA ASN A 120 -5.84 -8.46 1.89
C ASN A 120 -5.30 -7.03 1.89
N GLY A 121 -4.51 -6.69 0.89
CA GLY A 121 -4.07 -5.33 0.64
C GLY A 121 -5.23 -4.43 0.20
N ALA A 122 -5.13 -3.17 0.53
CA ALA A 122 -6.16 -2.17 0.26
C ALA A 122 -6.27 -1.81 -1.21
N SER A 123 -7.50 -1.51 -1.64
CA SER A 123 -7.76 -0.89 -2.94
C SER A 123 -7.40 0.59 -2.93
N SER A 124 -6.81 1.07 -4.01
CA SER A 124 -6.60 2.48 -4.29
C SER A 124 -7.76 3.06 -5.11
N TYR A 125 -7.71 4.35 -5.40
CA TYR A 125 -8.60 4.98 -6.39
C TYR A 125 -8.57 4.26 -7.75
N TRP A 126 -7.42 3.70 -8.13
CA TRP A 126 -7.18 3.07 -9.44
C TRP A 126 -7.60 1.60 -9.50
N GLY A 127 -7.92 0.98 -8.37
CA GLY A 127 -8.40 -0.40 -8.34
C GLY A 127 -7.86 -1.25 -7.18
N GLY A 128 -8.02 -2.55 -7.34
CA GLY A 128 -7.87 -3.55 -6.29
C GLY A 128 -6.46 -3.72 -5.73
N GLY A 129 -6.40 -4.12 -4.46
CA GLY A 129 -5.20 -4.51 -3.75
C GLY A 129 -4.78 -5.96 -4.01
N GLY A 130 -3.64 -6.33 -3.48
CA GLY A 130 -3.13 -7.69 -3.51
C GLY A 130 -3.91 -8.60 -2.56
N ARG A 131 -4.25 -9.80 -3.00
CA ARG A 131 -4.86 -10.81 -2.14
C ARG A 131 -3.83 -11.37 -1.17
N ALA A 132 -4.28 -11.74 0.02
CA ALA A 132 -3.51 -12.62 0.87
C ALA A 132 -3.18 -13.93 0.14
N GLY A 133 -2.04 -14.53 0.46
CA GLY A 133 -1.60 -15.76 -0.19
C GLY A 133 -0.96 -16.73 0.80
N GLN A 134 -1.11 -18.04 0.52
CA GLN A 134 -0.47 -19.06 1.34
C GLN A 134 1.04 -18.98 1.13
N LEU A 135 1.75 -18.72 2.22
CA LEU A 135 3.19 -18.49 2.29
C LEU A 135 3.70 -17.28 1.48
N SER A 136 2.90 -16.71 0.58
CA SER A 136 3.29 -15.53 -0.19
C SER A 136 2.07 -14.67 -0.53
N GLY A 137 1.99 -13.49 0.07
CA GLY A 137 1.00 -12.47 -0.28
C GLY A 137 1.19 -11.99 -1.72
N ASN A 138 0.09 -11.67 -2.40
CA ASN A 138 0.15 -11.15 -3.75
C ASN A 138 0.45 -9.65 -3.75
N PRO A 139 1.17 -9.15 -4.74
CA PRO A 139 1.42 -7.71 -4.87
C PRO A 139 0.13 -6.94 -5.15
N GLY A 140 0.16 -5.64 -4.87
CA GLY A 140 -0.88 -4.71 -5.30
C GLY A 140 -1.07 -4.75 -6.81
N VAL A 141 -2.32 -4.78 -7.26
CA VAL A 141 -2.64 -5.00 -8.69
C VAL A 141 -2.67 -3.69 -9.47
N CYS A 142 -3.24 -2.64 -8.88
CA CYS A 142 -3.41 -1.33 -9.52
C CYS A 142 -2.51 -0.29 -8.85
N SER A 143 -2.20 0.79 -9.58
CA SER A 143 -1.35 1.86 -9.07
C SER A 143 -1.80 2.35 -7.69
N GLY A 144 -0.85 2.43 -6.76
CA GLY A 144 -1.10 2.86 -5.38
C GLY A 144 -1.79 1.84 -4.48
N SER A 145 -2.17 0.66 -4.95
CA SER A 145 -2.83 -0.34 -4.11
C SER A 145 -1.87 -1.08 -3.17
N GLY A 146 -2.36 -1.53 -2.03
CA GLY A 146 -1.58 -2.25 -1.02
C GLY A 146 -1.31 -3.71 -1.39
N GLY A 147 -0.23 -4.28 -0.88
CA GLY A 147 0.11 -5.70 -1.00
C GLY A 147 -0.59 -6.58 0.04
N GLY A 148 -0.90 -7.81 -0.31
CA GLY A 148 -1.52 -8.79 0.60
C GLY A 148 -0.55 -9.37 1.61
N GLY A 149 -1.05 -9.78 2.78
CA GLY A 149 -0.30 -10.49 3.78
C GLY A 149 -0.08 -11.97 3.41
N ALA A 150 0.93 -12.59 4.01
CA ALA A 150 1.13 -14.03 3.91
C ALA A 150 0.36 -14.78 4.99
N TYR A 151 -0.17 -15.95 4.69
CA TYR A 151 -0.77 -16.84 5.67
C TYR A 151 -0.23 -18.26 5.53
N ASP A 152 -0.27 -19.02 6.63
CA ASP A 152 -0.01 -20.45 6.63
C ASP A 152 -1.09 -21.20 7.44
N ASN A 153 -1.79 -22.10 6.77
CA ASN A 153 -2.82 -22.95 7.36
C ASN A 153 -2.39 -24.41 7.53
N SER A 154 -1.16 -24.73 7.16
CA SER A 154 -0.66 -26.11 7.08
C SER A 154 0.52 -26.44 8.00
N TYR A 155 0.92 -25.50 8.87
CA TYR A 155 2.11 -25.64 9.75
C TYR A 155 3.40 -25.97 8.97
N SER A 156 3.51 -25.48 7.74
CA SER A 156 4.62 -25.87 6.87
C SER A 156 5.97 -25.21 7.27
N HIS A 157 5.94 -24.24 8.18
CA HIS A 157 7.11 -23.52 8.71
C HIS A 157 8.08 -22.97 7.65
N THR A 158 7.65 -22.80 6.44
CA THR A 158 8.45 -22.18 5.40
C THR A 158 8.33 -20.67 5.49
N SER A 159 9.44 -19.98 5.28
CA SER A 159 9.50 -18.51 5.29
C SER A 159 8.45 -17.91 4.35
N GLY A 160 7.43 -17.28 4.91
CA GLY A 160 6.42 -16.57 4.15
C GLY A 160 6.91 -15.17 3.76
N ARG A 161 6.24 -14.59 2.77
CA ARG A 161 6.53 -13.22 2.30
C ARG A 161 5.23 -12.43 2.13
N GLY A 162 5.19 -11.21 2.66
CA GLY A 162 4.15 -10.27 2.29
C GLY A 162 4.26 -9.85 0.81
N GLY A 163 3.14 -9.51 0.18
CA GLY A 163 3.14 -8.93 -1.17
C GLY A 163 3.64 -7.49 -1.16
N HIS A 164 4.24 -7.05 -2.26
CA HIS A 164 4.64 -5.65 -2.43
C HIS A 164 3.40 -4.78 -2.70
N GLY A 165 3.41 -3.54 -2.23
CA GLY A 165 2.48 -2.52 -2.70
C GLY A 165 2.79 -2.11 -4.15
N ALA A 166 1.83 -1.56 -4.86
CA ALA A 166 2.02 -1.04 -6.20
C ALA A 166 2.56 0.41 -6.18
N ASN A 167 3.32 0.78 -7.19
CA ASN A 167 3.80 2.15 -7.37
C ASN A 167 2.63 3.14 -7.54
N GLY A 168 2.86 4.39 -7.17
CA GLY A 168 1.95 5.49 -7.49
C GLY A 168 1.87 5.77 -8.98
N VAL A 169 1.02 6.72 -9.35
CA VAL A 169 0.86 7.20 -10.72
C VAL A 169 0.53 8.70 -10.72
N LEU A 170 0.97 9.40 -11.74
CA LEU A 170 0.53 10.76 -12.07
C LEU A 170 -0.09 10.74 -13.47
N VAL A 171 -1.27 11.30 -13.61
CA VAL A 171 -1.94 11.50 -14.90
C VAL A 171 -2.16 13.00 -15.10
N ILE A 172 -1.63 13.54 -16.18
CA ILE A 172 -1.82 14.93 -16.59
C ILE A 172 -2.69 14.93 -17.85
N ARG A 173 -3.72 15.76 -17.87
CA ARG A 173 -4.53 16.02 -19.05
C ARG A 173 -4.46 17.51 -19.35
N GLU A 174 -4.04 17.85 -20.56
CA GLU A 174 -3.97 19.23 -21.03
C GLU A 174 -5.21 19.52 -21.88
N TYR A 175 -5.76 20.70 -21.67
CA TYR A 175 -6.87 21.21 -22.45
C TYR A 175 -6.40 22.51 -23.12
N MET A 176 -6.50 22.55 -24.44
CA MET A 176 -6.19 23.73 -25.28
C MET A 176 -7.47 24.53 -25.52
#